data_aff71d236a05990271d43c1fbb523f0e
#
_entry.id   aff71d236a05990271d43c1fbb523f0e
#
_cell.length_a   1.000
_cell.length_b   1.000
_cell.length_c   1.000
_cell.angle_alpha   90.00
_cell.angle_beta   90.00
_cell.angle_gamma   90.00
#
_symmetry.space_group_name_H-M   'P 1'
#
loop_
_entity.id
_entity.type
_entity.pdbx_description
1 polymer ?
#
loop_
_entity_poly.entity_id
_entity_poly.type
_entity_poly.pdbx_seq_one_letter_code
_entity_poly.pdbx_strand_id
1 'polypeptide(L)'
;MLELENELLKPETRKSTEKMRELLSDDFVEVFSTGEIYRYKIGDTFYKENVSYEITNFDSKRLSDECILTTYKVGKRFEVDKSIKYSFRSSIWKCFNGKWKMIFHQGTLILGGKMK
;
A
#
# COMPACT_ATOMS: atom_id res chain seq x y z
N MET A 1 -7.26 -7.00 7.81
CA MET A 1 -6.71 -6.01 6.86
C MET A 1 -5.19 -5.93 6.86
N LEU A 2 -4.54 -6.15 7.99
CA LEU A 2 -3.08 -6.14 8.04
C LEU A 2 -2.47 -7.19 7.10
N GLU A 3 -3.07 -8.36 7.03
CA GLU A 3 -2.59 -9.43 6.15
C GLU A 3 -2.65 -9.00 4.68
N LEU A 4 -3.71 -8.30 4.28
CA LEU A 4 -3.86 -7.83 2.90
C LEU A 4 -2.87 -6.71 2.58
N GLU A 5 -2.63 -5.81 3.54
CA GLU A 5 -1.63 -4.75 3.37
C GLU A 5 -0.23 -5.35 3.23
N ASN A 6 0.10 -6.35 4.03
CA ASN A 6 1.38 -7.05 3.93
C ASN A 6 1.49 -7.84 2.62
N GLU A 7 0.39 -8.44 2.17
CA GLU A 7 0.37 -9.19 0.91
C GLU A 7 0.77 -8.29 -0.26
N LEU A 8 0.25 -7.06 -0.30
CA LEU A 8 0.59 -6.10 -1.35
C LEU A 8 2.05 -5.70 -1.38
N LEU A 9 2.78 -5.89 -0.28
CA LEU A 9 4.20 -5.51 -0.21
C LEU A 9 5.14 -6.66 -0.55
N LYS A 10 4.63 -7.88 -0.72
CA LYS A 10 5.45 -9.04 -1.08
C LYS A 10 5.95 -8.95 -2.51
N PRO A 11 7.24 -9.25 -2.75
CA PRO A 11 7.79 -9.20 -4.10
C PRO A 11 7.03 -10.04 -5.12
N GLU A 12 6.66 -11.27 -4.76
CA GLU A 12 5.94 -12.16 -5.66
C GLU A 12 4.56 -11.63 -6.03
N THR A 13 3.91 -10.89 -5.11
CA THR A 13 2.63 -10.25 -5.40
C THR A 13 2.81 -9.05 -6.31
N ARG A 14 3.82 -8.22 -6.03
CA ARG A 14 4.08 -7.00 -6.80
C ARG A 14 4.53 -7.28 -8.24
N LYS A 15 5.03 -8.47 -8.50
CA LYS A 15 5.40 -8.93 -9.85
C LYS A 15 4.22 -9.50 -10.63
N SER A 16 3.18 -9.91 -9.95
CA SER A 16 2.09 -10.69 -10.54
C SER A 16 0.93 -9.79 -10.94
N THR A 17 0.63 -9.75 -12.24
CA THR A 17 -0.52 -9.00 -12.75
C THR A 17 -1.83 -9.55 -12.18
N GLU A 18 -1.92 -10.88 -12.03
CA GLU A 18 -3.12 -11.53 -11.51
C GLU A 18 -3.34 -11.23 -10.03
N LYS A 19 -2.28 -11.34 -9.21
CA LYS A 19 -2.39 -11.06 -7.77
C LYS A 19 -2.70 -9.60 -7.51
N MET A 20 -2.10 -8.69 -8.28
CA MET A 20 -2.40 -7.27 -8.14
C MET A 20 -3.88 -7.00 -8.49
N ARG A 21 -4.39 -7.64 -9.52
CA ARG A 21 -5.78 -7.49 -9.91
C ARG A 21 -6.75 -8.02 -8.86
N GLU A 22 -6.37 -9.06 -8.12
CA GLU A 22 -7.18 -9.57 -7.02
C GLU A 22 -7.28 -8.60 -5.86
N LEU A 23 -6.22 -7.82 -5.62
CA LEU A 23 -6.10 -6.95 -4.45
C LEU A 23 -6.46 -5.48 -4.72
N LEU A 24 -6.37 -5.04 -5.96
CA LEU A 24 -6.70 -3.65 -6.34
C LEU A 24 -8.00 -3.63 -7.13
N SER A 25 -8.84 -2.63 -6.85
CA SER A 25 -10.02 -2.40 -7.68
C SER A 25 -9.58 -1.90 -9.06
N ASP A 26 -10.43 -2.10 -10.06
CA ASP A 26 -10.10 -1.69 -11.44
C ASP A 26 -9.87 -0.18 -11.55
N ASP A 27 -10.48 0.60 -10.68
CA ASP A 27 -10.36 2.06 -10.64
C ASP A 27 -9.48 2.56 -9.50
N PHE A 28 -8.59 1.71 -9.00
CA PHE A 28 -7.67 2.06 -7.91
C PHE A 28 -6.87 3.33 -8.25
N VAL A 29 -6.75 4.20 -7.25
CA VAL A 29 -5.99 5.45 -7.36
C VAL A 29 -5.00 5.54 -6.20
N GLU A 30 -3.79 5.95 -6.52
CA GLU A 30 -2.77 6.22 -5.51
C GLU A 30 -2.24 7.65 -5.65
N VAL A 31 -2.13 8.35 -4.52
CA VAL A 31 -1.49 9.67 -4.47
C VAL A 31 -0.12 9.47 -3.85
N PHE A 32 0.94 9.76 -4.63
CA PHE A 32 2.31 9.66 -4.14
C PHE A 32 2.66 10.83 -3.23
N SER A 33 3.72 10.68 -2.45
CA SER A 33 4.20 11.74 -1.55
C SER A 33 4.62 13.01 -2.30
N THR A 34 4.88 12.91 -3.60
CA THR A 34 5.17 14.06 -4.46
C THR A 34 3.92 14.84 -4.87
N GLY A 35 2.73 14.28 -4.62
CA GLY A 35 1.47 14.84 -5.10
C GLY A 35 1.02 14.29 -6.45
N GLU A 36 1.86 13.49 -7.09
CA GLU A 36 1.46 12.85 -8.35
C GLU A 36 0.37 11.82 -8.11
N ILE A 37 -0.56 11.71 -9.06
CA ILE A 37 -1.68 10.77 -8.99
C ILE A 37 -1.43 9.65 -9.98
N TYR A 38 -1.43 8.42 -9.46
CA TYR A 38 -1.34 7.22 -10.26
C TYR A 38 -2.71 6.57 -10.38
N ARG A 39 -3.13 6.25 -11.60
CA ARG A 39 -4.37 5.55 -11.87
C ARG A 39 -4.06 4.16 -12.42
N TYR A 40 -4.53 3.16 -11.71
CA TYR A 40 -4.25 1.76 -12.02
C TYR A 40 -4.84 1.37 -13.38
N LYS A 41 -4.03 0.62 -14.16
CA LYS A 41 -4.48 -0.06 -15.37
C LYS A 41 -4.28 -1.54 -15.16
N ILE A 42 -5.31 -2.33 -15.44
CA ILE A 42 -5.24 -3.78 -15.31
C ILE A 42 -4.03 -4.29 -16.09
N GLY A 43 -3.18 -5.05 -15.44
CA GLY A 43 -1.92 -5.53 -16.00
C GLY A 43 -0.68 -4.82 -15.46
N ASP A 44 -0.84 -3.68 -14.80
CA ASP A 44 0.29 -2.99 -14.19
C ASP A 44 0.85 -3.80 -13.02
N THR A 45 2.17 -3.71 -12.85
CA THR A 45 2.88 -4.30 -11.72
C THR A 45 3.69 -3.24 -11.00
N PHE A 46 4.14 -3.55 -9.77
CA PHE A 46 4.73 -2.57 -8.86
C PHE A 46 6.05 -3.02 -8.26
N TYR A 47 6.67 -4.03 -8.83
CA TYR A 47 7.89 -4.61 -8.28
C TYR A 47 9.09 -3.66 -8.38
N LYS A 48 9.86 -3.58 -7.30
CA LYS A 48 11.17 -2.93 -7.27
C LYS A 48 12.18 -3.90 -6.67
N GLU A 49 13.32 -4.05 -7.32
CA GLU A 49 14.39 -4.91 -6.83
C GLU A 49 15.08 -4.30 -5.62
N ASN A 50 15.60 -5.18 -4.76
CA ASN A 50 16.48 -4.80 -3.64
C ASN A 50 15.84 -3.81 -2.67
N VAL A 51 14.53 -3.93 -2.50
CA VAL A 51 13.76 -3.13 -1.56
C VAL A 51 12.90 -4.05 -0.71
N SER A 52 12.86 -3.81 0.59
CA SER A 52 11.95 -4.51 1.51
C SER A 52 11.14 -3.50 2.30
N TYR A 53 10.01 -3.96 2.85
CA TYR A 53 9.05 -3.09 3.54
C TYR A 53 8.67 -3.70 4.89
N GLU A 54 8.46 -2.84 5.88
CA GLU A 54 7.95 -3.25 7.18
C GLU A 54 6.83 -2.31 7.60
N ILE A 55 5.69 -2.91 7.98
CA ILE A 55 4.53 -2.15 8.49
C ILE A 55 4.60 -2.11 10.02
N THR A 56 4.45 -0.91 10.58
CA THR A 56 4.32 -0.70 12.02
C THR A 56 3.17 0.27 12.27
N ASN A 57 2.71 0.35 13.53
CA ASN A 57 1.65 1.26 13.95
C ASN A 57 0.37 1.10 13.13
N PHE A 58 0.03 -0.14 12.81
CA PHE A 58 -1.15 -0.43 12.01
C PHE A 58 -2.42 -0.18 12.80
N ASP A 59 -3.37 0.50 12.18
CA ASP A 59 -4.71 0.73 12.71
C ASP A 59 -5.73 0.60 11.59
N SER A 60 -6.94 0.21 11.92
CA SER A 60 -8.02 0.13 10.96
C SER A 60 -9.30 0.67 11.57
N LYS A 61 -10.10 1.32 10.73
CA LYS A 61 -11.39 1.88 11.14
C LYS A 61 -12.45 1.45 10.13
N ARG A 62 -13.47 0.76 10.62
CA ARG A 62 -14.60 0.39 9.77
C ARG A 62 -15.44 1.64 9.52
N LEU A 63 -15.58 2.00 8.24
CA LEU A 63 -16.40 3.15 7.83
C LEU A 63 -17.83 2.71 7.54
N SER A 64 -18.01 1.50 7.05
CA SER A 64 -19.29 0.86 6.81
C SER A 64 -19.07 -0.65 6.76
N ASP A 65 -20.14 -1.42 6.54
CA ASP A 65 -20.03 -2.88 6.44
C ASP A 65 -19.10 -3.32 5.30
N GLU A 66 -18.96 -2.48 4.28
CA GLU A 66 -18.19 -2.82 3.08
C GLU A 66 -17.01 -1.90 2.84
N CYS A 67 -16.61 -1.09 3.83
CA CYS A 67 -15.56 -0.10 3.64
C CYS A 67 -14.72 0.05 4.91
N ILE A 68 -13.40 -0.07 4.77
CA ILE A 68 -12.45 0.04 5.88
C ILE A 68 -11.33 1.01 5.50
N LEU A 69 -11.01 1.93 6.43
CA LEU A 69 -9.83 2.78 6.33
C LEU A 69 -8.71 2.13 7.14
N THR A 70 -7.53 2.04 6.55
CA THR A 70 -6.32 1.60 7.26
C THR A 70 -5.30 2.73 7.30
N THR A 71 -4.57 2.83 8.40
CA THR A 71 -3.45 3.75 8.54
C THR A 71 -2.29 3.02 9.18
N TYR A 72 -1.08 3.32 8.74
CA TYR A 72 0.11 2.64 9.24
C TYR A 72 1.38 3.39 8.80
N LYS A 73 2.47 3.04 9.45
CA LYS A 73 3.80 3.52 9.09
C LYS A 73 4.51 2.41 8.31
N VAL A 74 5.23 2.78 7.27
CA VAL A 74 6.06 1.84 6.50
C VAL A 74 7.51 2.28 6.54
N GLY A 75 8.39 1.34 6.89
CA GLY A 75 9.82 1.49 6.68
C GLY A 75 10.19 0.80 5.36
N LYS A 76 10.73 1.56 4.42
CA LYS A 76 11.22 1.05 3.14
C LYS A 76 12.72 0.98 3.20
N ARG A 77 13.24 -0.24 3.21
CA ARG A 77 14.68 -0.49 3.31
C ARG A 77 15.27 -0.73 1.92
N PHE A 78 16.35 -0.02 1.65
CA PHE A 78 17.11 -0.16 0.40
C PHE A 78 18.32 -1.03 0.66
N GLU A 79 18.44 -2.17 -0.04
CA GLU A 79 19.54 -3.11 0.15
C GLU A 79 20.89 -2.53 -0.24
N VAL A 80 20.93 -1.62 -1.21
CA VAL A 80 22.15 -1.07 -1.76
C VAL A 80 22.98 -0.35 -0.69
N ASP A 81 22.36 0.52 0.10
CA ASP A 81 23.05 1.35 1.09
C ASP A 81 22.55 1.14 2.52
N LYS A 82 21.64 0.17 2.71
CA LYS A 82 21.01 -0.14 4.01
C LYS A 82 20.22 1.01 4.60
N SER A 83 19.91 2.05 3.81
CA SER A 83 19.08 3.15 4.30
C SER A 83 17.63 2.73 4.43
N ILE A 84 16.90 3.42 5.31
CA ILE A 84 15.46 3.21 5.50
C ILE A 84 14.76 4.54 5.37
N LYS A 85 13.73 4.57 4.54
CA LYS A 85 12.84 5.72 4.44
C LYS A 85 11.49 5.38 5.05
N TYR A 86 10.98 6.27 5.87
CA TYR A 86 9.70 6.07 6.53
C TYR A 86 8.62 6.91 5.86
N SER A 87 7.44 6.33 5.75
CA SER A 87 6.26 7.04 5.27
C SER A 87 5.07 6.66 6.12
N PHE A 88 4.13 7.59 6.26
CA PHE A 88 2.84 7.32 6.86
C PHE A 88 1.85 7.11 5.72
N ARG A 89 1.09 6.02 5.78
CA ARG A 89 0.23 5.59 4.68
C ARG A 89 -1.20 5.40 5.14
N SER A 90 -2.13 5.65 4.23
CA SER A 90 -3.52 5.36 4.44
C SER A 90 -4.11 4.71 3.20
N SER A 91 -5.03 3.78 3.41
CA SER A 91 -5.69 3.06 2.33
C SER A 91 -7.18 2.95 2.63
N ILE A 92 -7.96 2.86 1.57
CA ILE A 92 -9.37 2.53 1.68
C ILE A 92 -9.59 1.21 0.97
N TRP A 93 -10.17 0.27 1.71
CA TRP A 93 -10.53 -1.05 1.23
C TRP A 93 -12.04 -1.15 1.12
N LYS A 94 -12.51 -1.72 0.02
CA LYS A 94 -13.94 -1.92 -0.20
C LYS A 94 -14.21 -3.39 -0.52
N CYS A 95 -15.32 -3.90 0.00
CA CYS A 95 -15.75 -5.27 -0.25
C CYS A 95 -16.64 -5.32 -1.50
N PHE A 96 -16.21 -6.10 -2.49
CA PHE A 96 -16.93 -6.34 -3.73
C PHE A 96 -17.33 -7.82 -3.76
N ASN A 97 -18.59 -8.12 -3.49
CA ASN A 97 -19.08 -9.50 -3.51
C ASN A 97 -18.24 -10.45 -2.65
N GLY A 98 -17.93 -10.02 -1.43
CA GLY A 98 -17.16 -10.80 -0.47
C GLY A 98 -15.66 -10.72 -0.63
N LYS A 99 -15.17 -9.98 -1.62
CA LYS A 99 -13.72 -9.79 -1.83
C LYS A 99 -13.33 -8.37 -1.51
N TRP A 100 -12.34 -8.21 -0.63
CA TRP A 100 -11.80 -6.90 -0.28
C TRP A 100 -10.75 -6.47 -1.28
N LYS A 101 -10.92 -5.27 -1.84
CA LYS A 101 -9.96 -4.67 -2.76
C LYS A 101 -9.65 -3.25 -2.32
N MET A 102 -8.40 -2.86 -2.50
CA MET A 102 -7.97 -1.50 -2.22
C MET A 102 -8.47 -0.58 -3.33
N ILE A 103 -9.16 0.50 -2.96
CA ILE A 103 -9.67 1.47 -3.94
C ILE A 103 -8.87 2.75 -3.94
N PHE A 104 -8.14 3.02 -2.86
CA PHE A 104 -7.37 4.26 -2.70
C PHE A 104 -6.18 4.02 -1.78
N HIS A 105 -5.07 4.68 -2.09
CA HIS A 105 -3.88 4.66 -1.25
C HIS A 105 -3.16 6.00 -1.33
N GLN A 106 -2.64 6.46 -0.19
CA GLN A 106 -1.82 7.67 -0.14
C GLN A 106 -0.68 7.47 0.85
N GLY A 107 0.51 7.90 0.45
CA GLY A 107 1.67 7.90 1.32
C GLY A 107 2.23 9.29 1.50
N THR A 108 2.69 9.59 2.71
CA THR A 108 3.36 10.84 3.03
C THR A 108 4.72 10.51 3.62
N LEU A 109 5.77 11.06 3.02
CA LEU A 109 7.13 10.83 3.49
C LEU A 109 7.32 11.49 4.86
N ILE A 110 7.89 10.74 5.81
CA ILE A 110 8.22 11.29 7.13
C ILE A 110 9.66 11.81 7.05
N LEU A 111 9.81 13.12 7.10
CA LEU A 111 11.11 13.77 7.00
C LEU A 111 11.87 13.68 8.31
N GLY A 112 13.19 13.49 8.22
CA GLY A 112 14.05 13.41 9.38
C GLY A 112 13.89 12.15 10.22
N GLY A 113 13.09 11.18 9.76
CA GLY A 113 12.89 9.92 10.47
C GLY A 113 12.24 10.06 11.83
N LYS A 114 11.66 11.22 12.15
CA LYS A 114 11.02 11.47 13.44
C LYS A 114 9.52 11.43 13.30
N MET A 115 8.91 10.63 14.13
CA MET A 115 7.47 10.61 14.29
C MET A 115 7.14 11.12 15.68
N LYS A 116 6.34 12.14 15.76
CA LYS A 116 5.87 12.67 17.04
C LYS A 116 4.51 12.07 17.39
#